data_6da9be63d25e9c088ddc55e233c841b0
#
_entry.id   6da9be63d25e9c088ddc55e233c841b0
#
_cell.length_a   1.000
_cell.length_b   1.000
_cell.length_c   1.000
_cell.angle_alpha   90.00
_cell.angle_beta   90.00
_cell.angle_gamma   90.00
#
_symmetry.space_group_name_H-M   'P 1'
#
loop_
_entity.id
_entity.type
_entity.pdbx_description
1 polymer ?
#
loop_
_entity_poly.entity_id
_entity_poly.type
_entity_poly.pdbx_seq_one_letter_code
_entity_poly.pdbx_strand_id
1 'polypeptide(L)'
;IQENAYLQYFCGYETYDDGKPPFDSSSMVYFRKRLTPEILGDINEMILSRNKTEDHTDDNDGNNDSNSGTMIVDATCAPSQIKYPQDANLLNQARKSTEQLIDRLHTPGENKPRTYRKRAYKDYLALVRKPAAKKIRKAIGKQLSYLRRNLESIEKQLQQGKSLTSAEQNRLIVIQKVYEQQKYMYDNRTHSVPDRIVSLSQPWVRPIVRGKAGKPVEFGAKLDISVVDGFTRLEYLSFDAYNEAGTLRQTIEKYRERTGHYPTRVLADKIYRNRDNLNFCKEHGIRLSGPALGRPKKELPDRKQNYIDECERVEVERRFSLAKRKCNLGMVTAKLTDTAFHCIAMSVVVLNLRKLMLSLPDFLKQHFLYFGFF
;
A
#
# COMPACT_ATOMS: atom_id res chain seq x y z
N ILE A 1 26.85 3.54 3.68
CA ILE A 1 27.81 4.60 3.29
C ILE A 1 29.08 4.50 4.12
N GLN A 2 29.00 4.41 5.44
CA GLN A 2 30.18 4.40 6.35
C GLN A 2 31.21 3.34 5.98
N GLU A 3 30.80 2.15 5.58
CA GLU A 3 31.67 1.00 5.26
C GLU A 3 32.04 0.90 3.76
N ASN A 4 31.64 1.89 2.93
CA ASN A 4 31.83 1.82 1.50
C ASN A 4 32.45 3.11 0.95
N ALA A 5 33.72 3.06 0.56
CA ALA A 5 34.46 4.18 0.04
C ALA A 5 33.86 4.83 -1.21
N TYR A 6 33.26 4.04 -2.08
CA TYR A 6 32.63 4.55 -3.30
C TYR A 6 31.34 5.32 -3.01
N LEU A 7 30.55 4.85 -2.03
CA LEU A 7 29.37 5.59 -1.59
C LEU A 7 29.77 6.89 -0.85
N GLN A 8 30.87 6.88 -0.13
CA GLN A 8 31.40 8.10 0.47
C GLN A 8 31.85 9.09 -0.59
N TYR A 9 32.62 8.64 -1.57
CA TYR A 9 33.04 9.48 -2.70
C TYR A 9 31.83 10.06 -3.46
N PHE A 10 30.83 9.25 -3.74
CA PHE A 10 29.56 9.71 -4.34
C PHE A 10 28.86 10.77 -3.48
N CYS A 11 28.96 10.69 -2.17
CA CYS A 11 28.43 11.69 -1.24
C CYS A 11 29.33 12.93 -1.07
N GLY A 12 30.42 13.04 -1.83
CA GLY A 12 31.32 14.20 -1.79
C GLY A 12 32.43 14.13 -0.74
N TYR A 13 32.72 12.94 -0.21
CA TYR A 13 33.88 12.75 0.69
C TYR A 13 35.14 12.61 -0.14
N GLU A 14 36.16 13.44 0.13
CA GLU A 14 37.45 13.40 -0.57
C GLU A 14 38.31 12.22 -0.11
N THR A 15 38.16 11.80 1.15
CA THR A 15 38.91 10.70 1.76
C THR A 15 37.96 9.73 2.43
N TYR A 16 38.35 8.44 2.44
CA TYR A 16 37.60 7.41 3.16
C TYR A 16 37.70 7.62 4.68
N ASP A 17 36.55 7.68 5.35
CA ASP A 17 36.46 7.78 6.80
C ASP A 17 35.37 6.78 7.30
N ASP A 18 35.80 5.75 7.99
CA ASP A 18 34.94 4.75 8.64
C ASP A 18 34.61 5.08 10.11
N GLY A 19 35.25 6.12 10.67
CA GLY A 19 35.10 6.50 12.08
C GLY A 19 33.77 7.14 12.45
N LYS A 20 33.09 7.80 11.48
CA LYS A 20 31.82 8.46 11.72
C LYS A 20 30.84 8.26 10.58
N PRO A 21 29.55 7.98 10.88
CA PRO A 21 28.55 7.97 9.83
C PRO A 21 28.42 9.38 9.23
N PRO A 22 28.23 9.52 7.90
CA PRO A 22 28.12 10.81 7.21
C PRO A 22 26.97 11.68 7.71
N PHE A 23 25.94 11.07 8.29
CA PHE A 23 24.80 11.74 8.91
C PHE A 23 24.16 10.82 9.94
N ASP A 24 23.45 11.40 10.89
CA ASP A 24 22.68 10.64 11.86
C ASP A 24 21.49 9.95 11.20
N SER A 25 21.12 8.76 11.66
CA SER A 25 20.00 7.99 11.14
C SER A 25 18.66 8.75 11.24
N SER A 26 18.52 9.65 12.21
CA SER A 26 17.34 10.51 12.37
C SER A 26 17.20 11.53 11.23
N SER A 27 18.30 11.93 10.57
CA SER A 27 18.26 12.83 9.42
C SER A 27 17.45 12.27 8.27
N MET A 28 17.46 10.94 8.06
CA MET A 28 16.64 10.28 7.04
C MET A 28 15.14 10.41 7.31
N VAL A 29 14.72 10.64 8.56
CA VAL A 29 13.31 10.90 8.89
C VAL A 29 12.88 12.25 8.32
N TYR A 30 13.73 13.27 8.41
CA TYR A 30 13.47 14.59 7.85
C TYR A 30 13.42 14.56 6.32
N PHE A 31 14.34 13.83 5.68
CA PHE A 31 14.31 13.64 4.22
C PHE A 31 13.01 12.96 3.76
N ARG A 32 12.59 11.88 4.43
CA ARG A 32 11.33 11.20 4.10
C ARG A 32 10.10 12.08 4.26
N LYS A 33 10.09 12.99 5.24
CA LYS A 33 8.99 13.94 5.42
C LYS A 33 8.93 15.00 4.31
N ARG A 34 10.08 15.37 3.75
CA ARG A 34 10.16 16.35 2.64
C ARG A 34 9.83 15.73 1.29
N LEU A 35 10.22 14.48 1.06
CA LEU A 35 9.97 13.74 -0.17
C LEU A 35 8.59 13.08 -0.10
N THR A 36 7.55 13.88 -0.30
CA THR A 36 6.17 13.37 -0.37
C THR A 36 5.95 12.52 -1.63
N PRO A 37 4.86 11.72 -1.71
CA PRO A 37 4.53 10.97 -2.92
C PRO A 37 4.40 11.86 -4.18
N GLU A 38 3.91 13.08 -4.03
CA GLU A 38 3.76 14.07 -5.10
C GLU A 38 5.14 14.49 -5.63
N ILE A 39 6.06 14.92 -4.74
CA ILE A 39 7.44 15.29 -5.11
C ILE A 39 8.16 14.10 -5.75
N LEU A 40 7.95 12.88 -5.25
CA LEU A 40 8.52 11.69 -5.88
C LEU A 40 7.91 11.42 -7.26
N GLY A 41 6.64 11.76 -7.45
CA GLY A 41 5.98 11.77 -8.75
C GLY A 41 6.65 12.75 -9.72
N ASP A 42 6.90 13.97 -9.30
CA ASP A 42 7.58 15.01 -10.10
C ASP A 42 9.02 14.59 -10.47
N ILE A 43 9.77 14.04 -9.50
CA ILE A 43 11.10 13.47 -9.76
C ILE A 43 11.02 12.33 -10.78
N ASN A 44 10.00 11.49 -10.68
CA ASN A 44 9.78 10.40 -11.63
C ASN A 44 9.53 10.98 -13.05
N GLU A 45 8.70 12.00 -13.20
CA GLU A 45 8.45 12.64 -14.51
C GLU A 45 9.72 13.33 -15.05
N MET A 46 10.55 13.97 -14.21
CA MET A 46 11.86 14.51 -14.62
C MET A 46 12.79 13.41 -15.18
N ILE A 47 12.81 12.25 -14.55
CA ILE A 47 13.59 11.09 -15.02
C ILE A 47 13.09 10.63 -16.38
N LEU A 48 11.76 10.60 -16.58
CA LEU A 48 11.12 10.10 -17.79
C LEU A 48 11.24 11.11 -18.95
N SER A 49 11.14 12.41 -18.69
CA SER A 49 11.22 13.44 -19.71
C SER A 49 12.61 13.52 -20.36
N ARG A 50 13.67 13.37 -19.57
CA ARG A 50 15.06 13.35 -20.08
C ARG A 50 15.32 12.20 -21.04
N ASN A 51 14.64 11.09 -20.86
CA ASN A 51 14.81 9.90 -21.71
C ASN A 51 14.08 10.02 -23.06
N LYS A 52 13.08 10.92 -23.16
CA LYS A 52 12.34 11.16 -24.42
C LYS A 52 13.13 12.00 -25.42
N THR A 53 14.05 12.84 -24.94
CA THR A 53 14.86 13.73 -25.81
C THR A 53 15.96 13.01 -26.59
N GLU A 54 16.30 11.77 -26.23
CA GLU A 54 17.35 11.00 -26.92
C GLU A 54 16.83 10.09 -28.05
N ASP A 55 15.51 9.77 -28.10
CA ASP A 55 14.95 8.80 -29.04
C ASP A 55 14.07 9.38 -30.17
N HIS A 56 13.85 10.70 -30.22
CA HIS A 56 13.00 11.31 -31.25
C HIS A 56 13.69 12.48 -31.97
N THR A 57 14.60 12.15 -32.86
CA THR A 57 14.83 12.91 -34.09
C THR A 57 14.05 12.19 -35.21
N ASP A 58 13.15 12.95 -35.81
CA ASP A 58 12.28 12.60 -36.94
C ASP A 58 10.90 12.04 -36.59
N ASP A 59 9.95 12.97 -36.50
CA ASP A 59 8.72 12.97 -37.27
C ASP A 59 7.92 14.23 -36.88
N ASN A 60 8.27 15.32 -37.55
CA ASN A 60 7.55 16.60 -37.48
C ASN A 60 6.41 16.54 -38.50
N ASP A 61 5.33 15.82 -38.20
CA ASP A 61 4.08 15.93 -38.95
C ASP A 61 3.06 16.66 -38.06
N GLY A 62 2.83 17.92 -38.43
CA GLY A 62 2.03 18.86 -37.66
C GLY A 62 0.53 18.58 -37.69
N ASN A 63 0.08 17.57 -36.96
CA ASN A 63 -1.33 17.40 -36.63
C ASN A 63 -1.46 16.99 -35.15
N ASN A 64 -1.55 18.00 -34.30
CA ASN A 64 -1.46 17.89 -32.82
C ASN A 64 -2.77 17.40 -32.15
N ASP A 65 -3.75 16.91 -32.93
CA ASP A 65 -5.08 16.51 -32.42
C ASP A 65 -5.34 14.98 -32.44
N SER A 66 -4.36 14.16 -32.83
CA SER A 66 -4.56 12.71 -32.88
C SER A 66 -4.09 12.03 -31.59
N ASN A 67 -4.90 11.10 -31.10
CA ASN A 67 -4.52 10.22 -29.97
C ASN A 67 -3.24 9.44 -30.31
N SER A 68 -2.32 9.30 -29.33
CA SER A 68 -1.04 8.62 -29.53
C SER A 68 -0.64 7.79 -28.32
N GLY A 69 0.08 6.70 -28.56
CA GLY A 69 0.66 5.85 -27.53
C GLY A 69 -0.31 4.80 -26.95
N THR A 70 0.27 3.90 -26.18
CA THR A 70 -0.44 2.84 -25.46
C THR A 70 -0.17 2.99 -23.95
N MET A 71 -1.25 3.00 -23.18
CA MET A 71 -1.19 3.03 -21.72
C MET A 71 -1.70 1.70 -21.15
N ILE A 72 -0.92 1.07 -20.29
CA ILE A 72 -1.33 -0.16 -19.58
C ILE A 72 -1.63 0.24 -18.13
N VAL A 73 -2.80 -0.14 -17.61
CA VAL A 73 -3.24 0.21 -16.25
C VAL A 73 -3.61 -1.04 -15.48
N ASP A 74 -3.16 -1.14 -14.24
CA ASP A 74 -3.57 -2.19 -13.33
C ASP A 74 -3.34 -1.76 -11.86
N ALA A 75 -3.99 -2.48 -10.94
CA ALA A 75 -3.88 -2.25 -9.52
C ALA A 75 -3.19 -3.39 -8.78
N THR A 76 -2.47 -3.07 -7.72
CA THR A 76 -1.88 -4.06 -6.83
C THR A 76 -1.96 -3.65 -5.37
N CYS A 77 -1.61 -4.57 -4.48
CA CYS A 77 -1.43 -4.29 -3.06
C CYS A 77 0.07 -4.22 -2.73
N ALA A 78 0.45 -3.23 -1.92
CA ALA A 78 1.71 -3.15 -1.21
C ALA A 78 1.48 -3.61 0.25
N PRO A 79 1.84 -4.86 0.60
CA PRO A 79 1.54 -5.41 1.91
C PRO A 79 2.30 -4.68 3.02
N SER A 80 1.60 -4.34 4.10
CA SER A 80 2.21 -3.78 5.31
C SER A 80 2.73 -4.89 6.21
N GLN A 81 3.84 -4.62 6.89
CA GLN A 81 4.40 -5.53 7.89
C GLN A 81 3.53 -5.54 9.16
N ILE A 82 2.44 -6.30 9.12
CA ILE A 82 1.61 -6.57 10.29
C ILE A 82 1.55 -8.07 10.57
N LYS A 83 1.34 -8.41 11.85
CA LYS A 83 1.01 -9.80 12.19
C LYS A 83 -0.32 -10.16 11.55
N TYR A 84 -0.42 -11.36 10.96
CA TYR A 84 -1.68 -11.84 10.36
C TYR A 84 -2.85 -11.62 11.34
N PRO A 85 -3.87 -10.84 10.98
CA PRO A 85 -4.91 -10.43 11.91
C PRO A 85 -5.86 -11.59 12.20
N GLN A 86 -5.88 -12.00 13.47
CA GLN A 86 -6.89 -12.87 14.03
C GLN A 86 -7.64 -12.09 15.10
N ASP A 87 -8.96 -12.16 15.13
CA ASP A 87 -9.81 -11.43 16.08
C ASP A 87 -9.38 -11.65 17.54
N ALA A 88 -9.07 -12.90 17.89
CA ALA A 88 -8.58 -13.24 19.22
C ALA A 88 -7.25 -12.58 19.58
N ASN A 89 -6.31 -12.48 18.61
CA ASN A 89 -5.04 -11.81 18.82
C ASN A 89 -5.23 -10.31 19.00
N LEU A 90 -6.07 -9.69 18.15
CA LEU A 90 -6.38 -8.27 18.21
C LEU A 90 -7.02 -7.87 19.54
N LEU A 91 -8.04 -8.64 19.99
CA LEU A 91 -8.69 -8.44 21.28
C LEU A 91 -7.73 -8.64 22.46
N ASN A 92 -6.86 -9.66 22.40
CA ASN A 92 -5.85 -9.87 23.44
C ASN A 92 -4.84 -8.73 23.51
N GLN A 93 -4.43 -8.16 22.38
CA GLN A 93 -3.55 -6.98 22.35
C GLN A 93 -4.26 -5.73 22.90
N ALA A 94 -5.52 -5.50 22.51
CA ALA A 94 -6.34 -4.43 23.03
C ALA A 94 -6.51 -4.53 24.57
N ARG A 95 -6.83 -5.72 25.06
CA ARG A 95 -6.93 -6.02 26.50
C ARG A 95 -5.61 -5.70 27.23
N LYS A 96 -4.47 -6.20 26.73
CA LYS A 96 -3.17 -5.91 27.34
C LYS A 96 -2.86 -4.41 27.39
N SER A 97 -3.16 -3.68 26.31
CA SER A 97 -2.97 -2.22 26.27
C SER A 97 -3.87 -1.51 27.30
N THR A 98 -5.13 -1.92 27.44
CA THR A 98 -6.02 -1.34 28.49
C THR A 98 -5.56 -1.69 29.90
N GLU A 99 -4.99 -2.87 30.13
CA GLU A 99 -4.39 -3.23 31.43
C GLU A 99 -3.20 -2.32 31.79
N GLN A 100 -2.35 -1.99 30.81
CA GLN A 100 -1.25 -1.05 31.00
C GLN A 100 -1.73 0.36 31.32
N LEU A 101 -2.82 0.82 30.64
CA LEU A 101 -3.44 2.12 30.95
C LEU A 101 -4.02 2.16 32.38
N ILE A 102 -4.69 1.09 32.81
CA ILE A 102 -5.20 0.97 34.20
C ILE A 102 -4.05 0.98 35.19
N ASP A 103 -2.94 0.28 34.92
CA ASP A 103 -1.78 0.27 35.79
C ASP A 103 -1.17 1.67 35.94
N ARG A 104 -1.10 2.43 34.87
CA ARG A 104 -0.56 3.80 34.87
C ARG A 104 -1.49 4.81 35.57
N LEU A 105 -2.81 4.69 35.35
CA LEU A 105 -3.79 5.57 35.97
C LEU A 105 -3.98 5.28 37.47
N HIS A 106 -3.48 4.14 37.93
CA HIS A 106 -3.63 3.75 39.34
C HIS A 106 -2.71 4.57 40.25
N THR A 107 -3.31 5.16 41.29
CA THR A 107 -2.59 5.88 42.35
C THR A 107 -2.33 4.93 43.52
N PRO A 108 -1.10 4.86 44.06
CA PRO A 108 -0.82 4.09 45.30
C PRO A 108 -1.77 4.51 46.43
N GLY A 109 -2.35 3.53 47.12
CA GLY A 109 -3.34 3.76 48.18
C GLY A 109 -4.80 3.66 47.78
N GLU A 110 -5.10 3.67 46.48
CA GLU A 110 -6.46 3.42 45.98
C GLU A 110 -6.72 1.94 45.69
N ASN A 111 -7.98 1.53 45.70
CA ASN A 111 -8.37 0.18 45.32
C ASN A 111 -8.15 -0.01 43.81
N LYS A 112 -7.19 -0.83 43.42
CA LYS A 112 -6.89 -1.12 42.02
C LYS A 112 -8.00 -1.94 41.35
N PRO A 113 -8.53 -1.53 40.17
CA PRO A 113 -9.52 -2.31 39.44
C PRO A 113 -9.02 -3.72 39.08
N ARG A 114 -9.87 -4.74 39.27
CA ARG A 114 -9.54 -6.12 38.92
C ARG A 114 -9.59 -6.34 37.43
N THR A 115 -8.42 -6.56 36.78
CA THR A 115 -8.30 -6.80 35.33
C THR A 115 -8.38 -8.27 34.94
N TYR A 116 -8.31 -9.19 35.89
CA TYR A 116 -8.32 -10.66 35.66
C TYR A 116 -7.27 -11.14 34.64
N ARG A 117 -6.15 -10.43 34.48
CA ARG A 117 -5.16 -10.61 33.41
C ARG A 117 -4.62 -12.05 33.28
N LYS A 118 -4.35 -12.73 34.40
CA LYS A 118 -3.87 -14.13 34.40
C LYS A 118 -4.93 -15.08 33.78
N ARG A 119 -6.20 -14.94 34.19
CA ARG A 119 -7.30 -15.76 33.69
C ARG A 119 -7.60 -15.45 32.21
N ALA A 120 -7.65 -14.17 31.85
CA ALA A 120 -7.86 -13.72 30.48
C ALA A 120 -6.77 -14.19 29.51
N TYR A 121 -5.51 -14.21 29.96
CA TYR A 121 -4.39 -14.75 29.19
C TYR A 121 -4.48 -16.28 29.04
N LYS A 122 -4.86 -17.02 30.09
CA LYS A 122 -5.11 -18.46 30.01
C LYS A 122 -6.23 -18.81 29.04
N ASP A 123 -7.35 -18.05 29.07
CA ASP A 123 -8.45 -18.20 28.10
C ASP A 123 -8.00 -17.91 26.66
N TYR A 124 -7.09 -16.91 26.46
CA TYR A 124 -6.51 -16.65 25.14
C TYR A 124 -5.58 -17.78 24.67
N LEU A 125 -4.70 -18.31 25.52
CA LEU A 125 -3.78 -19.40 25.16
C LEU A 125 -4.53 -20.68 24.73
N ALA A 126 -5.72 -20.90 25.26
CA ALA A 126 -6.58 -22.02 24.85
C ALA A 126 -7.01 -21.95 23.37
N LEU A 127 -6.91 -20.76 22.72
CA LEU A 127 -7.19 -20.55 21.30
C LEU A 127 -6.04 -20.91 20.37
N VAL A 128 -4.80 -20.95 20.88
CA VAL A 128 -3.60 -21.16 20.07
C VAL A 128 -3.52 -22.59 19.52
N ARG A 129 -4.20 -23.55 20.13
CA ARG A 129 -4.17 -24.98 19.81
C ARG A 129 -5.27 -25.43 18.84
N LYS A 130 -5.53 -24.69 17.74
CA LYS A 130 -6.53 -25.02 16.69
C LYS A 130 -7.88 -25.54 17.26
N PRO A 131 -8.60 -24.80 18.07
CA PRO A 131 -9.85 -25.23 18.64
C PRO A 131 -10.98 -25.21 17.61
N ALA A 132 -12.03 -26.00 17.83
CA ALA A 132 -13.25 -25.96 17.03
C ALA A 132 -13.92 -24.58 17.06
N ALA A 133 -14.61 -24.19 15.99
CA ALA A 133 -15.22 -22.85 15.80
C ALA A 133 -16.07 -22.40 16.99
N LYS A 134 -16.86 -23.33 17.60
CA LYS A 134 -17.66 -23.04 18.80
C LYS A 134 -16.80 -22.61 20.01
N LYS A 135 -15.63 -23.21 20.19
CA LYS A 135 -14.67 -22.84 21.26
C LYS A 135 -14.03 -21.48 20.98
N ILE A 136 -13.72 -21.19 19.72
CA ILE A 136 -13.20 -19.87 19.29
C ILE A 136 -14.19 -18.78 19.63
N ARG A 137 -15.45 -18.92 19.22
CA ARG A 137 -16.51 -17.95 19.52
C ARG A 137 -16.68 -17.72 21.03
N LYS A 138 -16.74 -18.78 21.82
CA LYS A 138 -16.83 -18.66 23.30
C LYS A 138 -15.68 -17.86 23.89
N ALA A 139 -14.48 -18.09 23.39
CA ALA A 139 -13.30 -17.39 23.90
C ALA A 139 -13.22 -15.92 23.41
N ILE A 140 -13.67 -15.60 22.19
CA ILE A 140 -13.84 -14.21 21.71
C ILE A 140 -14.83 -13.48 22.63
N GLY A 141 -15.99 -14.06 22.95
CA GLY A 141 -16.96 -13.48 23.90
C GLY A 141 -16.36 -13.18 25.27
N LYS A 142 -15.50 -14.08 25.79
CA LYS A 142 -14.78 -13.83 27.05
C LYS A 142 -13.79 -12.67 26.92
N GLN A 143 -13.01 -12.58 25.83
CA GLN A 143 -12.06 -11.47 25.60
C GLN A 143 -12.81 -10.14 25.49
N LEU A 144 -13.94 -10.09 24.81
CA LEU A 144 -14.81 -8.90 24.75
C LEU A 144 -15.29 -8.49 26.15
N SER A 145 -15.69 -9.46 26.99
CA SER A 145 -16.13 -9.17 28.36
C SER A 145 -14.99 -8.65 29.25
N TYR A 146 -13.76 -9.12 29.06
CA TYR A 146 -12.58 -8.58 29.77
C TYR A 146 -12.26 -7.17 29.28
N LEU A 147 -12.28 -6.93 27.97
CA LEU A 147 -11.98 -5.63 27.38
C LEU A 147 -13.03 -4.58 27.80
N ARG A 148 -14.33 -4.93 27.78
CA ARG A 148 -15.40 -4.06 28.24
C ARG A 148 -15.16 -3.55 29.66
N ARG A 149 -14.89 -4.46 30.60
CA ARG A 149 -14.63 -4.08 32.01
C ARG A 149 -13.40 -3.20 32.17
N ASN A 150 -12.36 -3.43 31.38
CA ASN A 150 -11.17 -2.58 31.39
C ASN A 150 -11.49 -1.18 30.86
N LEU A 151 -12.28 -1.07 29.78
CA LEU A 151 -12.71 0.23 29.23
C LEU A 151 -13.58 1.00 30.22
N GLU A 152 -14.57 0.35 30.84
CA GLU A 152 -15.40 0.93 31.92
C GLU A 152 -14.56 1.40 33.12
N SER A 153 -13.52 0.66 33.48
CA SER A 153 -12.60 1.03 34.57
C SER A 153 -11.74 2.24 34.21
N ILE A 154 -11.28 2.35 32.96
CA ILE A 154 -10.52 3.51 32.49
C ILE A 154 -11.43 4.74 32.46
N GLU A 155 -12.63 4.61 31.92
CA GLU A 155 -13.61 5.71 31.86
C GLU A 155 -13.91 6.28 33.24
N LYS A 156 -14.16 5.43 34.25
CA LYS A 156 -14.36 5.85 35.64
C LYS A 156 -13.16 6.62 36.21
N GLN A 157 -11.95 6.19 35.93
CA GLN A 157 -10.74 6.87 36.39
C GLN A 157 -10.55 8.23 35.71
N LEU A 158 -10.90 8.35 34.43
CA LEU A 158 -10.88 9.63 33.72
C LEU A 158 -11.94 10.61 34.28
N GLN A 159 -13.15 10.12 34.59
CA GLN A 159 -14.19 10.89 35.25
C GLN A 159 -13.79 11.40 36.65
N GLN A 160 -12.86 10.67 37.30
CA GLN A 160 -12.26 11.09 38.59
C GLN A 160 -11.17 12.14 38.45
N GLY A 161 -10.93 12.68 37.24
CA GLY A 161 -9.94 13.72 36.98
C GLY A 161 -8.55 13.22 36.62
N LYS A 162 -8.33 11.89 36.46
CA LYS A 162 -7.05 11.36 35.95
C LYS A 162 -6.90 11.65 34.45
N SER A 163 -5.66 11.87 34.00
CA SER A 163 -5.37 12.23 32.61
C SER A 163 -4.49 11.23 31.91
N LEU A 164 -4.70 11.12 30.59
CA LEU A 164 -3.86 10.36 29.68
C LEU A 164 -3.06 11.33 28.80
N THR A 165 -1.89 10.89 28.36
CA THR A 165 -1.14 11.61 27.31
C THR A 165 -1.90 11.53 25.99
N SER A 166 -1.61 12.44 25.05
CA SER A 166 -2.23 12.44 23.72
C SER A 166 -2.04 11.12 22.96
N ALA A 167 -0.87 10.50 23.10
CA ALA A 167 -0.59 9.19 22.49
C ALA A 167 -1.46 8.06 23.08
N GLU A 168 -1.70 8.10 24.40
CA GLU A 168 -2.56 7.11 25.06
C GLU A 168 -4.04 7.35 24.79
N GLN A 169 -4.47 8.60 24.70
CA GLN A 169 -5.83 8.94 24.26
C GLN A 169 -6.10 8.42 22.86
N ASN A 170 -5.20 8.68 21.92
CA ASN A 170 -5.30 8.13 20.55
C ASN A 170 -5.35 6.60 20.55
N ARG A 171 -4.52 5.96 21.39
CA ARG A 171 -4.52 4.51 21.55
C ARG A 171 -5.83 3.98 22.10
N LEU A 172 -6.40 4.66 23.11
CA LEU A 172 -7.69 4.32 23.72
C LEU A 172 -8.82 4.42 22.70
N ILE A 173 -8.87 5.49 21.90
CA ILE A 173 -9.86 5.68 20.83
C ILE A 173 -9.81 4.51 19.82
N VAL A 174 -8.62 4.10 19.40
CA VAL A 174 -8.47 2.95 18.49
C VAL A 174 -8.97 1.65 19.15
N ILE A 175 -8.68 1.44 20.44
CA ILE A 175 -9.13 0.25 21.17
C ILE A 175 -10.65 0.24 21.33
N GLN A 176 -11.28 1.38 21.59
CA GLN A 176 -12.74 1.51 21.66
C GLN A 176 -13.38 1.13 20.32
N LYS A 177 -12.89 1.68 19.20
CA LYS A 177 -13.36 1.32 17.84
C LYS A 177 -13.20 -0.17 17.56
N VAL A 178 -12.05 -0.76 17.94
CA VAL A 178 -11.83 -2.21 17.80
C VAL A 178 -12.83 -3.00 18.63
N TYR A 179 -13.12 -2.57 19.86
CA TYR A 179 -14.11 -3.23 20.71
C TYR A 179 -15.50 -3.19 20.05
N GLU A 180 -15.94 -2.04 19.57
CA GLU A 180 -17.24 -1.86 18.89
C GLU A 180 -17.36 -2.74 17.66
N GLN A 181 -16.35 -2.72 16.77
CA GLN A 181 -16.31 -3.54 15.56
C GLN A 181 -16.34 -5.04 15.89
N GLN A 182 -15.53 -5.48 16.84
CA GLN A 182 -15.46 -6.88 17.24
C GLN A 182 -16.74 -7.35 17.96
N LYS A 183 -17.35 -6.46 18.76
CA LYS A 183 -18.65 -6.75 19.39
C LYS A 183 -19.75 -6.84 18.35
N TYR A 184 -19.81 -5.92 17.39
CA TYR A 184 -20.77 -5.99 16.28
C TYR A 184 -20.65 -7.29 15.50
N MET A 185 -19.43 -7.68 15.10
CA MET A 185 -19.19 -8.94 14.38
C MET A 185 -19.56 -10.16 15.22
N TYR A 186 -19.29 -10.13 16.52
CA TYR A 186 -19.65 -11.19 17.44
C TYR A 186 -21.18 -11.34 17.57
N ASP A 187 -21.90 -10.24 17.78
CA ASP A 187 -23.36 -10.24 17.99
C ASP A 187 -24.10 -10.64 16.71
N ASN A 188 -23.71 -10.08 15.57
CA ASN A 188 -24.33 -10.33 14.27
C ASN A 188 -23.82 -11.58 13.54
N ARG A 189 -22.90 -12.35 14.13
CA ARG A 189 -22.30 -13.56 13.52
C ARG A 189 -21.69 -13.28 12.12
N THR A 190 -21.15 -12.09 11.91
CA THR A 190 -20.48 -11.71 10.69
C THR A 190 -18.97 -11.61 10.88
N HIS A 191 -18.21 -11.71 9.78
CA HIS A 191 -16.77 -11.47 9.76
C HIS A 191 -16.41 -10.17 9.01
N SER A 192 -17.39 -9.39 8.65
CA SER A 192 -17.25 -8.14 7.91
C SER A 192 -17.85 -6.97 8.66
N VAL A 193 -17.16 -5.83 8.64
CA VAL A 193 -17.60 -4.55 9.16
C VAL A 193 -16.91 -3.45 8.35
N PRO A 194 -17.56 -2.31 8.08
CA PRO A 194 -16.94 -1.18 7.43
C PRO A 194 -15.67 -0.74 8.17
N ASP A 195 -14.66 -0.30 7.44
CA ASP A 195 -13.39 0.23 7.96
C ASP A 195 -12.71 -0.64 9.01
N ARG A 196 -12.82 -1.97 8.83
CA ARG A 196 -12.32 -2.95 9.80
C ARG A 196 -10.86 -2.72 10.16
N ILE A 197 -10.61 -2.45 11.44
CA ILE A 197 -9.26 -2.33 12.00
C ILE A 197 -8.68 -3.73 12.21
N VAL A 198 -7.51 -3.97 11.63
CA VAL A 198 -6.80 -5.26 11.67
C VAL A 198 -5.51 -5.20 12.48
N SER A 199 -5.05 -3.99 12.83
CA SER A 199 -3.84 -3.77 13.63
C SER A 199 -4.03 -2.59 14.56
N LEU A 200 -3.67 -2.73 15.84
CA LEU A 200 -3.69 -1.62 16.79
C LEU A 200 -2.56 -0.61 16.57
N SER A 201 -1.43 -1.05 16.03
CA SER A 201 -0.28 -0.18 15.76
C SER A 201 -0.41 0.56 14.43
N GLN A 202 -1.17 0.01 13.50
CA GLN A 202 -1.41 0.56 12.17
C GLN A 202 -2.93 0.48 11.87
N PRO A 203 -3.76 1.33 12.55
CA PRO A 203 -5.22 1.23 12.48
C PRO A 203 -5.80 1.65 11.11
N TRP A 204 -5.00 2.26 10.25
CA TRP A 204 -5.36 2.62 8.87
C TRP A 204 -5.22 1.47 7.88
N VAL A 205 -4.46 0.40 8.20
CA VAL A 205 -4.32 -0.75 7.32
C VAL A 205 -5.65 -1.49 7.22
N ARG A 206 -6.07 -1.77 5.98
CA ARG A 206 -7.34 -2.44 5.67
C ARG A 206 -7.10 -3.82 5.04
N PRO A 207 -8.06 -4.73 5.16
CA PRO A 207 -8.09 -5.95 4.38
C PRO A 207 -8.45 -5.63 2.92
N ILE A 208 -7.61 -6.07 1.98
CA ILE A 208 -7.83 -5.94 0.54
C ILE A 208 -8.13 -7.33 -0.02
N VAL A 209 -9.35 -7.52 -0.48
CA VAL A 209 -9.78 -8.78 -1.10
C VAL A 209 -9.24 -8.87 -2.52
N ARG A 210 -8.42 -9.89 -2.81
CA ARG A 210 -7.78 -10.09 -4.11
C ARG A 210 -8.32 -11.29 -4.89
N GLY A 211 -9.09 -12.16 -4.28
CA GLY A 211 -9.65 -13.35 -4.92
C GLY A 211 -8.61 -14.39 -5.42
N LYS A 212 -7.32 -14.23 -5.07
CA LYS A 212 -6.26 -15.14 -5.49
C LYS A 212 -6.28 -16.44 -4.69
N ALA A 213 -6.10 -17.58 -5.36
CA ALA A 213 -5.93 -18.87 -4.70
C ALA A 213 -4.73 -18.83 -3.73
N GLY A 214 -4.91 -19.24 -2.50
CA GLY A 214 -3.87 -19.29 -1.45
C GLY A 214 -3.68 -18.00 -0.64
N LYS A 215 -3.98 -16.81 -1.17
CA LYS A 215 -3.95 -15.54 -0.43
C LYS A 215 -5.13 -14.65 -0.84
N PRO A 216 -6.34 -14.97 -0.40
CA PRO A 216 -7.54 -14.24 -0.83
C PRO A 216 -7.60 -12.80 -0.32
N VAL A 217 -6.90 -12.50 0.79
CA VAL A 217 -6.87 -11.18 1.42
C VAL A 217 -5.42 -10.78 1.69
N GLU A 218 -5.06 -9.58 1.27
CA GLU A 218 -3.80 -8.90 1.61
C GLU A 218 -4.10 -7.72 2.54
N PHE A 219 -3.10 -7.28 3.32
CA PHE A 219 -3.24 -6.20 4.29
C PHE A 219 -2.20 -5.14 4.00
N GLY A 220 -2.59 -3.97 3.57
CA GLY A 220 -1.67 -2.92 3.16
C GLY A 220 -2.35 -1.79 2.40
N ALA A 221 -1.57 -1.05 1.62
CA ALA A 221 -2.09 -0.04 0.72
C ALA A 221 -2.42 -0.64 -0.66
N LYS A 222 -3.51 -0.19 -1.26
CA LYS A 222 -3.84 -0.44 -2.66
C LYS A 222 -3.27 0.69 -3.50
N LEU A 223 -2.64 0.36 -4.60
CA LEU A 223 -2.08 1.33 -5.54
C LEU A 223 -2.44 0.96 -6.97
N ASP A 224 -2.73 2.00 -7.76
CA ASP A 224 -2.90 1.91 -9.21
C ASP A 224 -1.64 2.45 -9.88
N ILE A 225 -1.18 1.77 -10.91
CA ILE A 225 -0.08 2.22 -11.73
C ILE A 225 -0.49 2.29 -13.20
N SER A 226 0.17 3.18 -13.92
CA SER A 226 0.19 3.15 -15.39
C SER A 226 1.58 2.77 -15.88
N VAL A 227 1.64 2.09 -17.01
CA VAL A 227 2.88 1.76 -17.71
C VAL A 227 2.78 2.29 -19.13
N VAL A 228 3.72 3.15 -19.51
CA VAL A 228 3.84 3.74 -20.85
C VAL A 228 5.30 3.56 -21.28
N ASP A 229 5.55 3.00 -22.44
CA ASP A 229 6.90 2.68 -22.97
C ASP A 229 7.76 1.90 -21.97
N GLY A 230 7.08 1.07 -21.16
CA GLY A 230 7.69 0.27 -20.12
C GLY A 230 8.14 1.08 -18.89
N PHE A 231 7.80 2.35 -18.75
CA PHE A 231 8.00 3.14 -17.55
C PHE A 231 6.73 3.20 -16.70
N THR A 232 6.91 3.16 -15.40
CA THR A 232 5.83 3.03 -14.43
C THR A 232 5.55 4.37 -13.74
N ARG A 233 4.26 4.69 -13.57
CA ARG A 233 3.79 5.85 -12.82
C ARG A 233 2.84 5.38 -11.72
N LEU A 234 2.93 6.00 -10.55
CA LEU A 234 1.97 5.83 -9.47
C LEU A 234 0.78 6.77 -9.71
N GLU A 235 -0.38 6.24 -10.01
CA GLU A 235 -1.56 7.03 -10.37
C GLU A 235 -2.47 7.29 -9.18
N TYR A 236 -2.66 6.29 -8.33
CA TYR A 236 -3.47 6.41 -7.12
C TYR A 236 -2.92 5.51 -6.01
N LEU A 237 -3.07 5.94 -4.76
CA LEU A 237 -2.57 5.23 -3.59
C LEU A 237 -3.50 5.49 -2.40
N SER A 238 -4.00 4.41 -1.77
CA SER A 238 -4.84 4.50 -0.58
C SER A 238 -4.72 3.26 0.30
N PHE A 239 -4.89 3.44 1.61
CA PHE A 239 -5.11 2.33 2.53
C PHE A 239 -6.58 1.88 2.54
N ASP A 240 -7.50 2.75 2.17
CA ASP A 240 -8.91 2.40 2.07
C ASP A 240 -9.18 1.60 0.79
N ALA A 241 -10.09 0.64 0.90
CA ALA A 241 -10.51 -0.14 -0.25
C ALA A 241 -11.31 0.75 -1.22
N TYR A 242 -10.90 0.75 -2.48
CA TYR A 242 -11.59 1.45 -3.55
C TYR A 242 -11.76 0.55 -4.77
N ASN A 243 -12.74 0.90 -5.62
CA ASN A 243 -12.92 0.23 -6.91
C ASN A 243 -11.95 0.85 -7.93
N GLU A 244 -10.99 0.07 -8.41
CA GLU A 244 -10.00 0.49 -9.40
C GLU A 244 -10.61 0.98 -10.72
N ALA A 245 -11.78 0.47 -11.10
CA ALA A 245 -12.48 0.97 -12.26
C ALA A 245 -12.86 2.46 -12.17
N GLY A 246 -13.03 2.98 -10.95
CA GLY A 246 -13.36 4.38 -10.70
C GLY A 246 -12.19 5.35 -10.91
N THR A 247 -10.94 4.89 -10.88
CA THR A 247 -9.74 5.72 -11.04
C THR A 247 -9.31 5.88 -12.49
N LEU A 248 -9.82 5.04 -13.41
CA LEU A 248 -9.37 4.99 -14.81
C LEU A 248 -9.48 6.34 -15.53
N ARG A 249 -10.61 7.04 -15.39
CA ARG A 249 -10.81 8.34 -16.05
C ARG A 249 -9.75 9.35 -15.61
N GLN A 250 -9.52 9.46 -14.31
CA GLN A 250 -8.51 10.35 -13.76
C GLN A 250 -7.10 9.97 -14.25
N THR A 251 -6.81 8.69 -14.37
CA THR A 251 -5.51 8.19 -14.89
C THR A 251 -5.33 8.57 -16.36
N ILE A 252 -6.37 8.49 -17.19
CA ILE A 252 -6.33 8.91 -18.60
C ILE A 252 -6.17 10.42 -18.72
N GLU A 253 -6.85 11.22 -17.89
CA GLU A 253 -6.68 12.68 -17.90
C GLU A 253 -5.24 13.08 -17.50
N LYS A 254 -4.67 12.44 -16.48
CA LYS A 254 -3.25 12.65 -16.13
C LYS A 254 -2.29 12.28 -17.27
N TYR A 255 -2.62 11.23 -18.04
CA TYR A 255 -1.85 10.92 -19.24
C TYR A 255 -1.89 12.07 -20.24
N ARG A 256 -3.09 12.61 -20.52
CA ARG A 256 -3.27 13.77 -21.41
C ARG A 256 -2.52 15.00 -20.92
N GLU A 257 -2.60 15.32 -19.64
CA GLU A 257 -1.87 16.45 -19.03
C GLU A 257 -0.36 16.36 -19.25
N ARG A 258 0.19 15.13 -19.21
CA ARG A 258 1.64 14.88 -19.36
C ARG A 258 2.11 14.82 -20.81
N THR A 259 1.24 14.42 -21.72
CA THR A 259 1.62 14.14 -23.14
C THR A 259 1.02 15.13 -24.13
N GLY A 260 0.00 15.89 -23.74
CA GLY A 260 -0.75 16.80 -24.60
C GLY A 260 -1.87 16.13 -25.40
N HIS A 261 -1.98 14.81 -25.39
CA HIS A 261 -2.97 14.03 -26.16
C HIS A 261 -3.49 12.84 -25.37
N TYR A 262 -4.63 12.28 -25.77
CA TYR A 262 -5.14 11.03 -25.21
C TYR A 262 -4.36 9.81 -25.75
N PRO A 263 -4.33 8.67 -25.02
CA PRO A 263 -3.76 7.44 -25.55
C PRO A 263 -4.66 6.87 -26.65
N THR A 264 -4.06 6.29 -27.69
CA THR A 264 -4.82 5.58 -28.73
C THR A 264 -5.52 4.35 -28.15
N ARG A 265 -4.85 3.66 -27.19
CA ARG A 265 -5.42 2.49 -26.53
C ARG A 265 -5.00 2.41 -25.07
N VAL A 266 -5.92 1.89 -24.27
CA VAL A 266 -5.74 1.59 -22.87
C VAL A 266 -5.89 0.09 -22.67
N LEU A 267 -4.84 -0.56 -22.14
CA LEU A 267 -4.82 -1.97 -21.82
C LEU A 267 -5.07 -2.15 -20.32
N ALA A 268 -6.20 -2.74 -19.96
CA ALA A 268 -6.61 -2.91 -18.58
C ALA A 268 -7.37 -4.23 -18.36
N ASP A 269 -7.52 -4.68 -17.12
CA ASP A 269 -8.31 -5.86 -16.81
C ASP A 269 -9.82 -5.59 -17.05
N LYS A 270 -10.58 -6.66 -17.20
CA LYS A 270 -12.05 -6.61 -17.44
C LYS A 270 -12.81 -5.80 -16.39
N ILE A 271 -12.30 -5.66 -15.18
CA ILE A 271 -12.92 -4.86 -14.11
C ILE A 271 -13.05 -3.38 -14.48
N TYR A 272 -12.11 -2.86 -15.29
CA TYR A 272 -12.13 -1.48 -15.76
C TYR A 272 -13.20 -1.22 -16.83
N ARG A 273 -13.78 -2.28 -17.43
CA ARG A 273 -14.79 -2.18 -18.48
C ARG A 273 -16.21 -2.02 -17.93
N ASN A 274 -16.48 -0.93 -17.24
CA ASN A 274 -17.82 -0.51 -16.91
C ASN A 274 -18.40 0.42 -18.01
N ARG A 275 -19.69 0.71 -17.96
CA ARG A 275 -20.37 1.54 -18.96
C ARG A 275 -19.79 2.95 -19.01
N ASP A 276 -19.47 3.53 -17.86
CA ASP A 276 -18.98 4.91 -17.75
C ASP A 276 -17.59 5.04 -18.39
N ASN A 277 -16.68 4.09 -18.12
CA ASN A 277 -15.34 4.09 -18.71
C ASN A 277 -15.40 3.83 -20.23
N LEU A 278 -16.30 2.95 -20.68
CA LEU A 278 -16.48 2.68 -22.11
C LEU A 278 -17.03 3.90 -22.86
N ASN A 279 -18.00 4.62 -22.29
CA ASN A 279 -18.54 5.85 -22.86
C ASN A 279 -17.46 6.92 -22.93
N PHE A 280 -16.73 7.16 -21.83
CA PHE A 280 -15.63 8.10 -21.78
C PHE A 280 -14.55 7.79 -22.84
N CYS A 281 -14.12 6.53 -22.94
CA CYS A 281 -13.14 6.13 -23.94
C CYS A 281 -13.67 6.32 -25.38
N LYS A 282 -14.94 6.03 -25.61
CA LYS A 282 -15.58 6.24 -26.93
C LYS A 282 -15.66 7.72 -27.31
N GLU A 283 -16.03 8.60 -26.37
CA GLU A 283 -16.10 10.06 -26.58
C GLU A 283 -14.76 10.64 -26.98
N HIS A 284 -13.66 10.10 -26.43
CA HIS A 284 -12.31 10.57 -26.72
C HIS A 284 -11.54 9.73 -27.74
N GLY A 285 -12.21 8.83 -28.46
CA GLY A 285 -11.56 8.00 -29.49
C GLY A 285 -10.52 7.00 -28.94
N ILE A 286 -10.63 6.61 -27.67
CA ILE A 286 -9.70 5.70 -26.99
C ILE A 286 -10.21 4.26 -27.09
N ARG A 287 -9.34 3.33 -27.49
CA ARG A 287 -9.69 1.91 -27.48
C ARG A 287 -9.34 1.28 -26.11
N LEU A 288 -10.37 0.91 -25.35
CA LEU A 288 -10.21 0.18 -24.09
C LEU A 288 -10.21 -1.34 -24.36
N SER A 289 -9.12 -2.04 -24.01
CA SER A 289 -8.93 -3.47 -24.23
C SER A 289 -9.92 -4.35 -23.46
N GLY A 290 -10.04 -5.61 -23.88
CA GLY A 290 -10.81 -6.65 -23.20
C GLY A 290 -12.16 -6.97 -23.88
N PRO A 291 -12.88 -7.99 -23.38
CA PRO A 291 -14.09 -8.52 -24.01
C PRO A 291 -15.26 -7.52 -23.98
N ALA A 292 -16.08 -7.54 -25.00
CA ALA A 292 -17.30 -6.72 -25.04
C ALA A 292 -18.24 -7.06 -23.87
N LEU A 293 -18.92 -6.03 -23.33
CA LEU A 293 -19.96 -6.25 -22.31
C LEU A 293 -21.25 -6.77 -22.93
N GLY A 294 -21.91 -7.68 -22.23
CA GLY A 294 -23.21 -8.23 -22.62
C GLY A 294 -23.13 -9.42 -23.58
N ARG A 295 -24.22 -9.66 -24.29
CA ARG A 295 -24.32 -10.79 -25.24
C ARG A 295 -23.37 -10.57 -26.43
N PRO A 296 -22.56 -11.58 -26.83
CA PRO A 296 -21.68 -11.46 -27.99
C PRO A 296 -22.46 -10.98 -29.24
N LYS A 297 -21.92 -9.98 -29.93
CA LYS A 297 -22.45 -9.54 -31.23
C LYS A 297 -22.13 -10.58 -32.28
N LYS A 298 -22.91 -10.59 -33.40
CA LYS A 298 -22.68 -11.49 -34.55
C LYS A 298 -21.31 -11.24 -35.20
N GLU A 299 -20.81 -10.01 -35.17
CA GLU A 299 -19.45 -9.69 -35.60
C GLU A 299 -18.45 -10.23 -34.60
N LEU A 300 -17.59 -11.11 -35.05
CA LEU A 300 -16.50 -11.67 -34.24
C LEU A 300 -15.55 -10.54 -33.85
N PRO A 301 -15.25 -10.36 -32.54
CA PRO A 301 -14.21 -9.41 -32.14
C PRO A 301 -12.90 -9.82 -32.80
N ASP A 302 -12.05 -8.84 -33.15
CA ASP A 302 -10.71 -9.10 -33.70
C ASP A 302 -9.89 -9.91 -32.67
N ARG A 303 -9.90 -11.23 -32.83
CA ARG A 303 -9.23 -12.16 -31.93
C ARG A 303 -7.73 -11.94 -31.92
N LYS A 304 -7.14 -11.53 -33.06
CA LYS A 304 -5.72 -11.28 -33.19
C LYS A 304 -5.32 -10.07 -32.35
N GLN A 305 -6.08 -8.97 -32.45
CA GLN A 305 -5.80 -7.76 -31.69
C GLN A 305 -6.02 -7.96 -30.18
N ASN A 306 -7.07 -8.68 -29.79
CA ASN A 306 -7.30 -8.99 -28.37
C ASN A 306 -6.15 -9.85 -27.79
N TYR A 307 -5.63 -10.79 -28.56
CA TYR A 307 -4.48 -11.59 -28.14
C TYR A 307 -3.20 -10.74 -27.98
N ILE A 308 -2.95 -9.81 -28.91
CA ILE A 308 -1.85 -8.85 -28.81
C ILE A 308 -1.98 -8.00 -27.55
N ASP A 309 -3.19 -7.46 -27.30
CA ASP A 309 -3.45 -6.65 -26.12
C ASP A 309 -3.23 -7.41 -24.81
N GLU A 310 -3.60 -8.68 -24.74
CA GLU A 310 -3.33 -9.54 -23.58
C GLU A 310 -1.85 -9.80 -23.39
N CYS A 311 -1.11 -10.06 -24.47
CA CYS A 311 0.34 -10.24 -24.42
C CYS A 311 1.06 -8.97 -23.94
N GLU A 312 0.68 -7.80 -24.44
CA GLU A 312 1.26 -6.52 -24.02
C GLU A 312 0.89 -6.18 -22.58
N ARG A 313 -0.32 -6.51 -22.13
CA ARG A 313 -0.76 -6.30 -20.75
C ARG A 313 0.09 -7.04 -19.72
N VAL A 314 0.73 -8.14 -20.09
CA VAL A 314 1.67 -8.89 -19.21
C VAL A 314 2.81 -7.97 -18.70
N GLU A 315 3.13 -6.89 -19.41
CA GLU A 315 4.17 -5.96 -18.97
C GLU A 315 3.87 -5.33 -17.58
N VAL A 316 2.61 -4.99 -17.27
CA VAL A 316 2.27 -4.45 -15.96
C VAL A 316 2.47 -5.49 -14.84
N GLU A 317 2.16 -6.75 -15.11
CA GLU A 317 2.39 -7.84 -14.15
C GLU A 317 3.89 -8.04 -13.91
N ARG A 318 4.72 -7.91 -14.96
CA ARG A 318 6.18 -7.92 -14.89
C ARG A 318 6.68 -6.77 -14.02
N ARG A 319 6.14 -5.55 -14.18
CA ARG A 319 6.49 -4.38 -13.35
C ARG A 319 6.13 -4.62 -11.89
N PHE A 320 4.95 -5.14 -11.58
CA PHE A 320 4.60 -5.51 -10.20
C PHE A 320 5.54 -6.56 -9.62
N SER A 321 5.89 -7.58 -10.38
CA SER A 321 6.81 -8.62 -9.94
C SER A 321 8.20 -8.06 -9.61
N LEU A 322 8.73 -7.17 -10.45
CA LEU A 322 10.02 -6.51 -10.23
C LEU A 322 9.96 -5.56 -9.03
N ALA A 323 8.92 -4.72 -8.96
CA ALA A 323 8.72 -3.80 -7.84
C ALA A 323 8.68 -4.53 -6.50
N LYS A 324 7.93 -5.65 -6.43
CA LYS A 324 7.80 -6.45 -5.21
C LYS A 324 9.09 -7.19 -4.84
N ARG A 325 9.83 -7.72 -5.80
CA ARG A 325 11.01 -8.54 -5.53
C ARG A 325 12.30 -7.74 -5.41
N LYS A 326 12.42 -6.62 -6.13
CA LYS A 326 13.68 -5.87 -6.28
C LYS A 326 13.63 -4.43 -5.78
N CYS A 327 12.44 -3.84 -5.63
CA CYS A 327 12.27 -2.43 -5.25
C CYS A 327 11.49 -2.27 -3.95
N ASN A 328 11.48 -3.28 -3.08
CA ASN A 328 10.93 -3.27 -1.72
C ASN A 328 9.39 -3.05 -1.60
N LEU A 329 8.64 -3.18 -2.71
CA LEU A 329 7.18 -3.08 -2.69
C LEU A 329 6.49 -4.34 -2.13
N GLY A 330 7.24 -5.45 -1.98
CA GLY A 330 6.71 -6.73 -1.51
C GLY A 330 6.36 -6.76 -0.02
N MET A 331 6.96 -5.87 0.78
CA MET A 331 6.69 -5.72 2.21
C MET A 331 7.05 -4.32 2.68
N VAL A 332 6.06 -3.50 2.98
CA VAL A 332 6.25 -2.15 3.52
C VAL A 332 6.45 -2.24 5.03
N THR A 333 7.66 -1.95 5.49
CA THR A 333 8.04 -2.01 6.92
C THR A 333 7.74 -0.73 7.69
N ALA A 334 7.49 0.37 6.97
CA ALA A 334 7.14 1.66 7.55
C ALA A 334 5.80 1.59 8.31
N LYS A 335 5.78 2.19 9.51
CA LYS A 335 4.65 2.09 10.45
C LYS A 335 3.78 3.34 10.51
N LEU A 336 4.14 4.40 9.83
CA LEU A 336 3.34 5.63 9.72
C LEU A 336 2.81 5.74 8.31
N THR A 337 1.62 6.30 8.13
CA THR A 337 0.94 6.45 6.84
C THR A 337 1.83 7.15 5.81
N ASP A 338 2.32 8.35 6.15
CA ASP A 338 3.13 9.17 5.24
C ASP A 338 4.44 8.47 4.86
N THR A 339 5.09 7.82 5.84
CA THR A 339 6.34 7.08 5.59
C THR A 339 6.08 5.83 4.73
N ALA A 340 4.94 5.17 4.91
CA ALA A 340 4.55 4.03 4.07
C ALA A 340 4.28 4.47 2.62
N PHE A 341 3.56 5.57 2.43
CA PHE A 341 3.32 6.15 1.11
C PHE A 341 4.61 6.60 0.43
N HIS A 342 5.51 7.26 1.17
CA HIS A 342 6.85 7.57 0.68
C HIS A 342 7.60 6.31 0.19
N CYS A 343 7.60 5.23 0.98
CA CYS A 343 8.28 3.99 0.59
C CYS A 343 7.68 3.37 -0.68
N ILE A 344 6.36 3.44 -0.84
CA ILE A 344 5.68 2.93 -2.03
C ILE A 344 6.02 3.78 -3.27
N ALA A 345 5.94 5.11 -3.17
CA ALA A 345 6.30 6.01 -4.25
C ALA A 345 7.78 5.89 -4.65
N MET A 346 8.68 5.81 -3.67
CA MET A 346 10.10 5.56 -3.89
C MET A 346 10.35 4.23 -4.62
N SER A 347 9.58 3.18 -4.32
CA SER A 347 9.70 1.90 -5.02
C SER A 347 9.41 2.03 -6.51
N VAL A 348 8.50 2.91 -6.92
CA VAL A 348 8.19 3.18 -8.34
C VAL A 348 9.33 3.95 -9.01
N VAL A 349 9.90 4.96 -8.34
CA VAL A 349 11.07 5.70 -8.85
C VAL A 349 12.25 4.74 -9.06
N VAL A 350 12.56 3.91 -8.05
CA VAL A 350 13.65 2.92 -8.14
C VAL A 350 13.40 1.91 -9.25
N LEU A 351 12.16 1.50 -9.49
CA LEU A 351 11.81 0.58 -10.58
C LEU A 351 12.14 1.19 -11.96
N ASN A 352 11.89 2.48 -12.15
CA ASN A 352 12.22 3.21 -13.39
C ASN A 352 13.73 3.45 -13.53
N LEU A 353 14.40 3.89 -12.47
CA LEU A 353 15.87 4.02 -12.47
C LEU A 353 16.54 2.69 -12.82
N ARG A 354 16.03 1.57 -12.28
CA ARG A 354 16.53 0.24 -12.64
C ARG A 354 16.33 -0.09 -14.12
N LYS A 355 15.23 0.32 -14.73
CA LYS A 355 15.02 0.14 -16.18
C LYS A 355 16.05 0.94 -16.97
N LEU A 356 16.27 2.21 -16.63
CA LEU A 356 17.27 3.07 -17.28
C LEU A 356 18.68 2.49 -17.17
N MET A 357 19.06 1.99 -16.00
CA MET A 357 20.35 1.33 -15.81
C MET A 357 20.52 0.12 -16.74
N LEU A 358 19.46 -0.66 -16.94
CA LEU A 358 19.51 -1.83 -17.83
C LEU A 358 19.58 -1.45 -19.32
N SER A 359 19.22 -0.24 -19.69
CA SER A 359 19.37 0.28 -21.06
C SER A 359 20.76 0.88 -21.34
N LEU A 360 21.59 1.10 -20.31
CA LEU A 360 22.95 1.59 -20.49
C LEU A 360 23.83 0.57 -21.24
N PRO A 361 24.84 1.04 -22.01
CA PRO A 361 25.84 0.18 -22.63
C PRO A 361 26.51 -0.78 -21.63
N ASP A 362 26.88 -1.96 -22.06
CA ASP A 362 27.37 -3.02 -21.17
C ASP A 362 28.65 -2.65 -20.42
N PHE A 363 29.53 -1.84 -20.99
CA PHE A 363 30.73 -1.37 -20.33
C PHE A 363 30.41 -0.46 -19.11
N LEU A 364 29.34 0.36 -19.19
CA LEU A 364 28.87 1.15 -18.06
C LEU A 364 28.17 0.28 -17.02
N LYS A 365 27.40 -0.73 -17.44
CA LYS A 365 26.78 -1.69 -16.52
C LYS A 365 27.82 -2.43 -15.68
N GLN A 366 28.95 -2.86 -16.29
CA GLN A 366 30.03 -3.51 -15.55
C GLN A 366 30.61 -2.63 -14.45
N HIS A 367 30.77 -1.32 -14.70
CA HIS A 367 31.19 -0.37 -13.68
C HIS A 367 30.20 -0.29 -12.53
N PHE A 368 28.89 -0.20 -12.80
CA PHE A 368 27.87 -0.18 -11.75
C PHE A 368 27.76 -1.48 -10.96
N LEU A 369 27.96 -2.65 -11.62
CA LEU A 369 28.03 -3.95 -10.94
C LEU A 369 29.22 -4.05 -9.99
N TYR A 370 30.38 -3.52 -10.41
CA TYR A 370 31.59 -3.49 -9.58
C TYR A 370 31.40 -2.67 -8.30
N PHE A 371 30.56 -1.65 -8.33
CA PHE A 371 30.25 -0.78 -7.19
C PHE A 371 29.12 -1.29 -6.27
N GLY A 372 28.58 -2.49 -6.50
CA GLY A 372 27.59 -3.11 -5.61
C GLY A 372 26.19 -2.46 -5.65
N PHE A 373 25.82 -1.81 -6.76
CA PHE A 373 24.50 -1.21 -6.95
C PHE A 373 23.42 -2.20 -7.42
N PHE A 374 23.69 -3.50 -7.40
CA PHE A 374 22.75 -4.55 -7.82
C PHE A 374 22.47 -5.57 -6.73
#